data_4a4b5f8069e5fe221c87fcc41a40e608
#
_entry.id   4a4b5f8069e5fe221c87fcc41a40e608
#
_cell.length_a   1.000
_cell.length_b   1.000
_cell.length_c   1.000
_cell.angle_alpha   90.00
_cell.angle_beta   90.00
_cell.angle_gamma   90.00
#
_symmetry.space_group_name_H-M   'P 1'
#
loop_
_entity.id
_entity.type
_entity.pdbx_description
1 polymer ?
#
loop_
_entity_poly.entity_id
_entity_poly.type
_entity_poly.pdbx_seq_one_letter_code
_entity_poly.pdbx_strand_id
1 'polypeptide(L)'
;MLFLIRIFSRLPLSVLYLMADTIIYPLIYYVARYRLKVVRKNMRNSFPEKSHSELKQLEKQFYHHFADLLVEVVYGYRISDEEMRQRVVFENVELVEGLGNKTKGVIAYLGHMGNWEWLVDLNKRFAGNMVEYNVYRKLKNPNSDKMMLELRSKRGGECIEKNQLLLKLVA
;
A
#
# COMPACT_ATOMS: atom_id res chain seq x y z
N MET A 1 17.05 -4.45 10.09
CA MET A 1 16.02 -4.31 9.04
C MET A 1 15.60 -2.86 8.85
N LEU A 2 15.05 -2.17 9.85
CA LEU A 2 14.65 -0.73 9.75
C LEU A 2 15.76 0.20 9.28
N PHE A 3 17.00 -0.01 9.74
CA PHE A 3 18.16 0.77 9.32
C PHE A 3 18.41 0.68 7.80
N LEU A 4 18.38 -0.53 7.24
CA LEU A 4 18.54 -0.73 5.79
C LEU A 4 17.43 -0.07 5.00
N ILE A 5 16.17 -0.21 5.43
CA ILE A 5 15.02 0.44 4.79
C ILE A 5 15.18 1.95 4.76
N ARG A 6 15.64 2.56 5.87
CA ARG A 6 15.92 4.00 5.93
C ARG A 6 17.08 4.43 5.02
N ILE A 7 18.07 3.57 4.77
CA ILE A 7 19.13 3.85 3.78
C ILE A 7 18.55 3.77 2.37
N PHE A 8 17.88 2.66 2.02
CA PHE A 8 17.31 2.47 0.69
C PHE A 8 16.25 3.53 0.36
N SER A 9 15.45 3.96 1.33
CA SER A 9 14.47 5.04 1.11
C SER A 9 15.10 6.39 0.71
N ARG A 10 16.43 6.55 0.83
CA ARG A 10 17.15 7.76 0.40
C ARG A 10 17.52 7.75 -1.08
N LEU A 11 17.44 6.62 -1.73
CA LEU A 11 17.73 6.50 -3.15
C LEU A 11 16.62 7.16 -3.98
N PRO A 12 16.95 7.75 -5.13
CA PRO A 12 15.94 8.19 -6.09
C PRO A 12 15.02 7.03 -6.48
N LEU A 13 13.75 7.33 -6.69
CA LEU A 13 12.76 6.30 -7.03
C LEU A 13 13.12 5.56 -8.33
N SER A 14 13.74 6.23 -9.29
CA SER A 14 14.24 5.61 -10.52
C SER A 14 15.28 4.52 -10.26
N VAL A 15 16.17 4.73 -9.28
CA VAL A 15 17.15 3.72 -8.86
C VAL A 15 16.45 2.55 -8.16
N LEU A 16 15.44 2.85 -7.34
CA LEU A 16 14.65 1.82 -6.67
C LEU A 16 13.87 0.96 -7.69
N TYR A 17 13.28 1.53 -8.74
CA TYR A 17 12.64 0.78 -9.81
C TYR A 17 13.65 -0.08 -10.60
N LEU A 18 14.83 0.45 -10.89
CA LEU A 18 15.88 -0.36 -11.50
C LEU A 18 16.24 -1.57 -10.62
N MET A 19 16.33 -1.37 -9.30
CA MET A 19 16.55 -2.49 -8.36
C MET A 19 15.35 -3.44 -8.29
N ALA A 20 14.12 -2.91 -8.39
CA ALA A 20 12.91 -3.73 -8.45
C ALA A 20 12.98 -4.70 -9.64
N ASP A 21 13.31 -4.21 -10.83
CA ASP A 21 13.37 -5.00 -12.05
C ASP A 21 14.55 -5.96 -12.09
N THR A 22 15.74 -5.51 -11.66
CA THR A 22 16.99 -6.28 -11.84
C THR A 22 17.32 -7.21 -10.68
N ILE A 23 16.84 -6.93 -9.47
CA ILE A 23 17.16 -7.70 -8.26
C ILE A 23 15.92 -8.31 -7.64
N ILE A 24 14.91 -7.47 -7.30
CA ILE A 24 13.77 -7.92 -6.49
C ILE A 24 12.87 -8.84 -7.28
N TYR A 25 12.48 -8.45 -8.50
CA TYR A 25 11.65 -9.28 -9.35
C TYR A 25 12.27 -10.66 -9.61
N PRO A 26 13.53 -10.80 -10.07
CA PRO A 26 14.15 -12.11 -10.24
C PRO A 26 14.20 -12.92 -8.94
N LEU A 27 14.50 -12.28 -7.83
CA LEU A 27 14.57 -12.95 -6.53
C LEU A 27 13.20 -13.51 -6.11
N ILE A 28 12.13 -12.72 -6.18
CA ILE A 28 10.80 -13.15 -5.72
C ILE A 28 10.14 -14.12 -6.69
N TYR A 29 10.38 -13.97 -7.99
CA TYR A 29 9.73 -14.77 -9.03
C TYR A 29 10.45 -16.09 -9.33
N TYR A 30 11.76 -16.04 -9.57
CA TYR A 30 12.51 -17.23 -9.99
C TYR A 30 13.12 -18.00 -8.83
N VAL A 31 13.66 -17.30 -7.82
CA VAL A 31 14.38 -17.92 -6.70
C VAL A 31 13.42 -18.29 -5.58
N ALA A 32 12.79 -17.31 -4.94
CA ALA A 32 11.88 -17.54 -3.81
C ALA A 32 10.54 -18.14 -4.23
N ARG A 33 10.12 -17.93 -5.49
CA ARG A 33 8.83 -18.39 -6.05
C ARG A 33 7.65 -18.02 -5.14
N TYR A 34 7.71 -16.78 -4.62
CA TYR A 34 6.83 -16.31 -3.56
C TYR A 34 5.36 -16.41 -3.96
N ARG A 35 4.62 -17.25 -3.23
CA ARG A 35 3.18 -17.50 -3.43
C ARG A 35 2.76 -17.87 -4.87
N LEU A 36 3.66 -18.36 -5.70
CA LEU A 36 3.45 -18.62 -7.12
C LEU A 36 2.22 -19.50 -7.40
N LYS A 37 2.01 -20.55 -6.58
CA LYS A 37 0.82 -21.42 -6.72
C LYS A 37 -0.49 -20.66 -6.50
N VAL A 38 -0.50 -19.71 -5.53
CA VAL A 38 -1.70 -18.90 -5.21
C VAL A 38 -1.98 -17.92 -6.35
N VAL A 39 -0.96 -17.22 -6.83
CA VAL A 39 -1.08 -16.28 -7.96
C VAL A 39 -1.62 -16.98 -9.18
N ARG A 40 -1.06 -18.13 -9.56
CA ARG A 40 -1.52 -18.93 -10.71
C ARG A 40 -2.96 -19.40 -10.58
N LYS A 41 -3.35 -19.84 -9.38
CA LYS A 41 -4.74 -20.24 -9.11
C LYS A 41 -5.69 -19.06 -9.27
N ASN A 42 -5.34 -17.92 -8.68
CA ASN A 42 -6.18 -16.72 -8.75
C ASN A 42 -6.31 -16.23 -10.20
N MET A 43 -5.21 -16.17 -10.96
CA MET A 43 -5.26 -15.75 -12.37
C MET A 43 -6.15 -16.65 -13.21
N ARG A 44 -6.03 -17.97 -13.07
CA ARG A 44 -6.92 -18.91 -13.79
C ARG A 44 -8.39 -18.74 -13.43
N ASN A 45 -8.68 -18.44 -12.18
CA ASN A 45 -10.06 -18.22 -11.73
C ASN A 45 -10.62 -16.87 -12.19
N SER A 46 -9.76 -15.83 -12.27
CA SER A 46 -10.18 -14.48 -12.66
C SER A 46 -10.25 -14.29 -14.18
N PHE A 47 -9.49 -15.07 -14.93
CA PHE A 47 -9.38 -14.96 -16.40
C PHE A 47 -9.49 -16.35 -17.05
N PRO A 48 -10.63 -17.03 -16.88
CA PRO A 48 -10.81 -18.40 -17.41
C PRO A 48 -10.74 -18.48 -18.93
N GLU A 49 -11.00 -17.35 -19.63
CA GLU A 49 -10.96 -17.24 -21.08
C GLU A 49 -9.55 -17.13 -21.67
N LYS A 50 -8.54 -16.83 -20.84
CA LYS A 50 -7.16 -16.61 -21.32
C LYS A 50 -6.40 -17.91 -21.50
N SER A 51 -5.61 -17.95 -22.58
CA SER A 51 -4.69 -19.04 -22.85
C SER A 51 -3.58 -19.15 -21.79
N HIS A 52 -2.92 -20.30 -21.73
CA HIS A 52 -1.80 -20.52 -20.80
C HIS A 52 -0.64 -19.53 -21.04
N SER A 53 -0.38 -19.15 -22.28
CA SER A 53 0.65 -18.16 -22.62
C SER A 53 0.32 -16.77 -22.12
N GLU A 54 -0.92 -16.32 -22.29
CA GLU A 54 -1.40 -15.03 -21.78
C GLU A 54 -1.36 -14.98 -20.26
N LEU A 55 -1.82 -16.04 -19.59
CA LEU A 55 -1.74 -16.13 -18.12
C LEU A 55 -0.30 -16.09 -17.62
N LYS A 56 0.64 -16.68 -18.37
CA LYS A 56 2.07 -16.63 -18.05
C LYS A 56 2.66 -15.23 -18.20
N GLN A 57 2.20 -14.48 -19.19
CA GLN A 57 2.60 -13.09 -19.39
C GLN A 57 2.04 -12.22 -18.25
N LEU A 58 0.76 -12.36 -17.91
CA LEU A 58 0.15 -11.67 -16.76
C LEU A 58 0.85 -11.99 -15.43
N GLU A 59 1.24 -13.26 -15.23
CA GLU A 59 2.00 -13.69 -14.06
C GLU A 59 3.32 -12.90 -13.92
N LYS A 60 4.07 -12.74 -15.01
CA LYS A 60 5.30 -11.94 -14.99
C LYS A 60 5.02 -10.46 -14.71
N GLN A 61 4.03 -9.88 -15.38
CA GLN A 61 3.61 -8.49 -15.15
C GLN A 61 3.20 -8.25 -13.68
N PHE A 62 2.45 -9.18 -13.09
CA PHE A 62 2.09 -9.13 -11.69
C PHE A 62 3.33 -9.09 -10.76
N TYR A 63 4.35 -9.90 -11.03
CA TYR A 63 5.54 -9.92 -10.19
C TYR A 63 6.45 -8.71 -10.39
N HIS A 64 6.49 -8.13 -11.61
CA HIS A 64 7.14 -6.82 -11.83
C HIS A 64 6.43 -5.74 -11.01
N HIS A 65 5.11 -5.61 -11.16
CA HIS A 65 4.33 -4.66 -10.37
C HIS A 65 4.46 -4.90 -8.86
N PHE A 66 4.49 -6.15 -8.42
CA PHE A 66 4.68 -6.46 -7.00
C PHE A 66 6.06 -6.04 -6.50
N ALA A 67 7.11 -6.18 -7.31
CA ALA A 67 8.44 -5.67 -6.98
C ALA A 67 8.47 -4.13 -6.89
N ASP A 68 7.76 -3.43 -7.79
CA ASP A 68 7.60 -1.97 -7.74
C ASP A 68 6.90 -1.54 -6.45
N LEU A 69 5.80 -2.19 -6.08
CA LEU A 69 5.10 -1.91 -4.82
C LEU A 69 6.01 -2.02 -3.60
N LEU A 70 6.90 -3.01 -3.56
CA LEU A 70 7.82 -3.19 -2.43
C LEU A 70 8.79 -2.02 -2.30
N VAL A 71 9.33 -1.51 -3.40
CA VAL A 71 10.25 -0.35 -3.37
C VAL A 71 9.52 0.95 -3.10
N GLU A 72 8.31 1.12 -3.59
CA GLU A 72 7.46 2.28 -3.33
C GLU A 72 7.07 2.38 -1.85
N VAL A 73 6.76 1.25 -1.19
CA VAL A 73 6.55 1.21 0.26
C VAL A 73 7.79 1.68 1.01
N VAL A 74 8.98 1.23 0.58
CA VAL A 74 10.26 1.69 1.17
C VAL A 74 10.46 3.18 0.93
N TYR A 75 10.19 3.66 -0.29
CA TYR A 75 10.32 5.07 -0.65
C TYR A 75 9.35 5.96 0.14
N GLY A 76 8.18 5.47 0.49
CA GLY A 76 7.19 6.15 1.32
C GLY A 76 7.72 6.67 2.67
N TYR A 77 8.84 6.14 3.15
CA TYR A 77 9.53 6.69 4.34
C TYR A 77 10.09 8.09 4.12
N ARG A 78 10.44 8.48 2.90
CA ARG A 78 11.11 9.74 2.61
C ARG A 78 10.44 10.63 1.58
N ILE A 79 9.46 10.12 0.88
CA ILE A 79 8.73 10.91 -0.11
C ILE A 79 8.24 12.22 0.53
N SER A 80 8.52 13.33 -0.12
CA SER A 80 8.04 14.65 0.32
C SER A 80 6.53 14.79 0.10
N ASP A 81 5.93 15.77 0.79
CA ASP A 81 4.50 16.05 0.60
C ASP A 81 4.22 16.57 -0.81
N GLU A 82 5.15 17.33 -1.37
CA GLU A 82 5.04 17.85 -2.74
C GLU A 82 5.08 16.71 -3.77
N GLU A 83 6.07 15.81 -3.66
CA GLU A 83 6.17 14.67 -4.56
C GLU A 83 4.98 13.71 -4.39
N MET A 84 4.49 13.50 -3.17
CA MET A 84 3.30 12.68 -2.94
C MET A 84 2.07 13.29 -3.61
N ARG A 85 1.91 14.62 -3.57
CA ARG A 85 0.81 15.30 -4.28
C ARG A 85 0.84 15.12 -5.79
N GLN A 86 2.04 15.06 -6.37
CA GLN A 86 2.20 14.82 -7.81
C GLN A 86 1.91 13.37 -8.21
N ARG A 87 2.14 12.40 -7.31
CA ARG A 87 2.00 10.97 -7.58
C ARG A 87 0.62 10.42 -7.24
N VAL A 88 -0.03 10.97 -6.21
CA VAL A 88 -1.33 10.52 -5.74
C VAL A 88 -2.32 11.68 -5.84
N VAL A 89 -3.25 11.54 -6.75
CA VAL A 89 -4.35 12.47 -6.94
C VAL A 89 -5.62 11.87 -6.35
N PHE A 90 -6.24 12.60 -5.43
CA PHE A 90 -7.54 12.23 -4.89
C PHE A 90 -8.60 13.10 -5.57
N GLU A 91 -9.52 12.47 -6.26
CA GLU A 91 -10.65 13.15 -6.90
C GLU A 91 -11.85 13.17 -5.95
N ASN A 92 -12.60 14.26 -5.98
CA ASN A 92 -13.86 14.41 -5.24
C ASN A 92 -13.72 14.26 -3.70
N VAL A 93 -12.61 14.72 -3.11
CA VAL A 93 -12.39 14.69 -1.66
C VAL A 93 -13.50 15.39 -0.90
N GLU A 94 -14.08 16.46 -1.48
CA GLU A 94 -15.18 17.24 -0.95
C GLU A 94 -16.47 16.41 -0.73
N LEU A 95 -16.65 15.30 -1.45
CA LEU A 95 -17.77 14.38 -1.20
C LEU A 95 -17.62 13.68 0.15
N VAL A 96 -16.40 13.26 0.49
CA VAL A 96 -16.10 12.61 1.76
C VAL A 96 -16.26 13.60 2.90
N GLU A 97 -15.75 14.83 2.74
CA GLU A 97 -15.91 15.92 3.71
C GLU A 97 -17.38 16.30 3.90
N GLY A 98 -18.13 16.43 2.80
CA GLY A 98 -19.57 16.73 2.83
C GLY A 98 -20.39 15.65 3.54
N LEU A 99 -20.04 14.38 3.41
CA LEU A 99 -20.64 13.28 4.16
C LEU A 99 -20.22 13.32 5.64
N GLY A 100 -18.93 13.52 5.93
CA GLY A 100 -18.41 13.60 7.29
C GLY A 100 -19.04 14.72 8.10
N ASN A 101 -19.29 15.88 7.49
CA ASN A 101 -19.97 17.01 8.14
C ASN A 101 -21.46 16.77 8.44
N LYS A 102 -22.09 15.83 7.73
CA LYS A 102 -23.51 15.48 7.92
C LYS A 102 -23.72 14.29 8.86
N THR A 103 -22.66 13.54 9.13
CA THR A 103 -22.71 12.29 9.89
C THR A 103 -21.60 12.28 10.96
N LYS A 104 -21.63 11.28 11.84
CA LYS A 104 -20.58 11.11 12.86
C LYS A 104 -19.26 10.57 12.29
N GLY A 105 -19.22 10.14 11.05
CA GLY A 105 -18.06 9.62 10.37
C GLY A 105 -18.39 8.92 9.06
N VAL A 106 -17.35 8.58 8.29
CA VAL A 106 -17.46 7.90 7.01
C VAL A 106 -16.62 6.63 7.06
N ILE A 107 -17.17 5.51 6.62
CA ILE A 107 -16.42 4.26 6.45
C ILE A 107 -16.09 4.10 4.97
N ALA A 108 -14.79 4.16 4.65
CA ALA A 108 -14.29 3.88 3.31
C ALA A 108 -13.93 2.40 3.17
N TYR A 109 -14.52 1.73 2.19
CA TYR A 109 -14.20 0.34 1.86
C TYR A 109 -13.36 0.30 0.59
N LEU A 110 -12.13 -0.22 0.71
CA LEU A 110 -11.14 -0.15 -0.36
C LEU A 110 -10.63 -1.53 -0.76
N GLY A 111 -10.34 -1.70 -2.06
CA GLY A 111 -9.61 -2.85 -2.56
C GLY A 111 -8.08 -2.64 -2.46
N HIS A 112 -7.33 -3.73 -2.41
CA HIS A 112 -5.86 -3.69 -2.51
C HIS A 112 -5.45 -3.55 -3.98
N MET A 113 -5.59 -2.36 -4.55
CA MET A 113 -5.22 -2.04 -5.93
C MET A 113 -4.13 -0.97 -5.94
N GLY A 114 -3.18 -1.11 -6.87
CA GLY A 114 -2.04 -0.19 -6.93
C GLY A 114 -1.28 -0.11 -5.60
N ASN A 115 -0.72 1.05 -5.31
CA ASN A 115 -0.06 1.30 -4.03
C ASN A 115 -1.04 1.86 -2.98
N TRP A 116 -1.85 0.99 -2.41
CA TRP A 116 -2.81 1.35 -1.36
C TRP A 116 -2.14 1.89 -0.08
N GLU A 117 -0.85 1.62 0.16
CA GLU A 117 -0.13 2.18 1.32
C GLU A 117 0.05 3.69 1.22
N TRP A 118 -0.05 4.27 0.02
CA TRP A 118 0.01 5.72 -0.16
C TRP A 118 -1.35 6.41 0.08
N LEU A 119 -2.44 5.66 0.24
CA LEU A 119 -3.74 6.22 0.61
C LEU A 119 -3.72 6.94 1.97
N VAL A 120 -2.77 6.62 2.83
CA VAL A 120 -2.56 7.34 4.10
C VAL A 120 -2.29 8.86 3.92
N ASP A 121 -2.00 9.31 2.70
CA ASP A 121 -1.89 10.72 2.37
C ASP A 121 -3.25 11.44 2.30
N LEU A 122 -4.36 10.71 2.23
CA LEU A 122 -5.72 11.27 2.20
C LEU A 122 -5.98 12.17 3.41
N ASN A 123 -5.44 11.81 4.58
CA ASN A 123 -5.57 12.62 5.79
C ASN A 123 -5.07 14.07 5.62
N LYS A 124 -4.05 14.28 4.78
CA LYS A 124 -3.51 15.63 4.47
C LYS A 124 -4.30 16.38 3.41
N ARG A 125 -5.32 15.76 2.83
CA ARG A 125 -6.15 16.36 1.79
C ARG A 125 -7.45 16.95 2.34
N PHE A 126 -7.83 16.56 3.54
CA PHE A 126 -9.01 17.13 4.19
C PHE A 126 -8.75 18.57 4.62
N ALA A 127 -9.65 19.47 4.26
CA ALA A 127 -9.61 20.88 4.67
C ALA A 127 -10.13 21.11 6.09
N GLY A 128 -10.89 20.15 6.64
CA GLY A 128 -11.53 20.24 7.96
C GLY A 128 -10.82 19.42 9.03
N ASN A 129 -11.51 19.19 10.15
CA ASN A 129 -11.03 18.44 11.31
C ASN A 129 -11.25 16.91 11.19
N MET A 130 -11.38 16.38 9.98
CA MET A 130 -11.50 14.94 9.76
C MET A 130 -10.16 14.25 10.03
N VAL A 131 -10.23 13.14 10.74
CA VAL A 131 -9.06 12.28 11.01
C VAL A 131 -9.28 10.94 10.31
N GLU A 132 -8.28 10.50 9.56
CA GLU A 132 -8.26 9.19 8.94
C GLU A 132 -7.84 8.13 9.95
N TYR A 133 -8.66 7.09 10.08
CA TYR A 133 -8.36 5.90 10.87
C TYR A 133 -8.10 4.70 9.96
N ASN A 134 -6.84 4.24 9.95
CA ASN A 134 -6.42 3.08 9.19
C ASN A 134 -6.60 1.80 10.01
N VAL A 135 -7.62 1.01 9.66
CA VAL A 135 -7.84 -0.30 10.32
C VAL A 135 -6.85 -1.32 9.78
N TYR A 136 -6.05 -1.90 10.65
CA TYR A 136 -5.02 -2.85 10.24
C TYR A 136 -5.04 -4.15 11.06
N ARG A 137 -4.44 -5.19 10.49
CA ARG A 137 -4.14 -6.44 11.20
C ARG A 137 -2.68 -6.44 11.64
N LYS A 138 -2.43 -6.61 12.95
CA LYS A 138 -1.10 -6.73 13.52
C LYS A 138 -0.29 -7.82 12.84
N LEU A 139 0.94 -7.49 12.44
CA LEU A 139 1.84 -8.43 11.79
C LEU A 139 2.52 -9.33 12.82
N LYS A 140 2.81 -10.59 12.42
CA LYS A 140 3.50 -11.56 13.29
C LYS A 140 4.92 -11.13 13.67
N ASN A 141 5.62 -10.45 12.77
CA ASN A 141 6.97 -9.95 13.04
C ASN A 141 6.89 -8.55 13.65
N PRO A 142 7.33 -8.35 14.91
CA PRO A 142 7.22 -7.05 15.60
C PRO A 142 7.95 -5.90 14.90
N ASN A 143 9.10 -6.19 14.24
CA ASN A 143 9.86 -5.17 13.52
C ASN A 143 9.13 -4.72 12.25
N SER A 144 8.50 -5.65 11.54
CA SER A 144 7.70 -5.33 10.37
C SER A 144 6.42 -4.59 10.77
N ASP A 145 5.80 -4.97 11.88
CA ASP A 145 4.62 -4.31 12.43
C ASP A 145 4.93 -2.85 12.78
N LYS A 146 5.98 -2.63 13.58
CA LYS A 146 6.44 -1.28 13.92
C LYS A 146 6.75 -0.44 12.69
N MET A 147 7.41 -1.02 11.69
CA MET A 147 7.72 -0.37 10.43
C MET A 147 6.47 0.13 9.71
N MET A 148 5.47 -0.74 9.55
CA MET A 148 4.22 -0.38 8.86
C MET A 148 3.41 0.66 9.64
N LEU A 149 3.41 0.58 10.97
CA LEU A 149 2.77 1.59 11.81
C LEU A 149 3.44 2.97 11.67
N GLU A 150 4.79 3.02 11.73
CA GLU A 150 5.54 4.26 11.50
C GLU A 150 5.21 4.86 10.12
N LEU A 151 5.16 4.04 9.06
CA LEU A 151 4.85 4.49 7.71
C LEU A 151 3.44 5.08 7.63
N ARG A 152 2.45 4.36 8.13
CA ARG A 152 1.03 4.76 8.07
C ARG A 152 0.71 5.98 8.93
N SER A 153 1.33 6.09 10.11
CA SER A 153 1.10 7.24 11.01
C SER A 153 1.85 8.51 10.60
N LYS A 154 2.84 8.40 9.71
CA LYS A 154 3.70 9.52 9.32
C LYS A 154 2.93 10.68 8.68
N ARG A 155 1.76 10.41 8.11
CA ARG A 155 0.96 11.39 7.39
C ARG A 155 -0.25 11.90 8.18
N GLY A 156 -0.24 11.69 9.50
CA GLY A 156 -1.23 12.23 10.42
C GLY A 156 -2.46 11.35 10.64
N GLY A 157 -2.61 10.23 9.88
CA GLY A 157 -3.63 9.24 10.14
C GLY A 157 -3.32 8.39 11.38
N GLU A 158 -4.34 7.92 12.06
CA GLU A 158 -4.21 7.00 13.19
C GLU A 158 -4.39 5.54 12.72
N CYS A 159 -3.63 4.62 13.34
CA CYS A 159 -3.77 3.19 13.08
C CYS A 159 -4.56 2.52 14.20
N ILE A 160 -5.61 1.77 13.83
CA ILE A 160 -6.43 1.00 14.78
C ILE A 160 -6.28 -0.49 14.49
N GLU A 161 -5.86 -1.27 15.49
CA GLU A 161 -5.87 -2.72 15.34
C GLU A 161 -7.33 -3.21 15.22
N LYS A 162 -7.59 -4.09 14.25
CA LYS A 162 -8.94 -4.59 13.93
C LYS A 162 -9.71 -5.10 15.16
N ASN A 163 -9.01 -5.69 16.14
CA ASN A 163 -9.63 -6.22 17.36
C ASN A 163 -10.05 -5.12 18.35
N GLN A 164 -9.55 -3.89 18.18
CA GLN A 164 -9.87 -2.72 19.01
C GLN A 164 -10.87 -1.78 18.32
N LEU A 165 -11.23 -2.07 17.06
CA LEU A 165 -12.07 -1.18 16.25
C LEU A 165 -13.39 -0.86 16.92
N LEU A 166 -14.12 -1.88 17.39
CA LEU A 166 -15.43 -1.69 18.03
C LEU A 166 -15.33 -0.84 19.29
N LEU A 167 -14.31 -1.06 20.11
CA LEU A 167 -14.10 -0.26 21.34
C LEU A 167 -13.84 1.21 21.01
N LYS A 168 -13.08 1.50 19.95
CA LYS A 168 -12.78 2.88 19.52
C LYS A 168 -13.95 3.57 18.80
N LEU A 169 -14.85 2.82 18.17
CA LEU A 169 -16.05 3.39 17.52
C LEU A 169 -17.16 3.75 18.51
N VAL A 170 -17.15 3.16 19.71
CA VAL A 170 -18.23 3.34 20.73
C VAL A 170 -17.79 4.30 21.85
N ALA A 171 -16.48 4.60 21.95
CA ALA A 171 -15.93 5.55 22.91
C ALA A 171 -15.99 6.99 22.39
#